data_46029c3d2f323afb38edc0c784635b76
#
_entry.id   46029c3d2f323afb38edc0c784635b76
#
_cell.length_a   1.000
_cell.length_b   1.000
_cell.length_c   1.000
_cell.angle_alpha   90.00
_cell.angle_beta   90.00
_cell.angle_gamma   90.00
#
_symmetry.space_group_name_H-M   'P 1'
#
loop_
_entity.id
_entity.type
_entity.pdbx_description
1 polymer ?
#
loop_
_entity_poly.entity_id
_entity_poly.type
_entity_poly.pdbx_seq_one_letter_code
_entity_poly.pdbx_strand_id
1 'polypeptide(L)'
;MTFTRRAALGVVAAAPVVLRRALAQPDAIPIGALYPLSGALALLGDESFRGLELAVEDRNAAGGLLGRPVRLAKGDAFDPNQAVGEVRRLMDAEHVAAVFGTYAGPLVFAASQVTELAGTPYFELGAIADPVTERGFKYLFRSCPVASAFGLLTVDAVNDALAPLWGVDPKSLKLAILHEDALYGVTVSGFQAARCRDLGLNVVENLSYGAATVDMSSVVQRLRSAGADVVLHTGYQNDVLLFFRQMRQMGWKPRMIVGAGGGHSLQDTASAVGADCEGMLNADFTQFAVNEAAAPGAHDVQAAYEKRYGTKPRSGHSLANYAGARLFLDVIQRAGSLDKDKLRAAVLATDLPSGATAAGWGAKFDEKGQNTRAKPMLMQWQGGSQVTVLPEAAAVSKLRPTFGA
;
A
#
# COMPACT_ATOMS: atom_id res chain seq x y z
N MET A 1 12.42 -61.61 -79.04
CA MET A 1 11.93 -61.38 -77.72
C MET A 1 12.25 -59.94 -77.34
N THR A 2 11.31 -59.07 -77.49
CA THR A 2 11.48 -57.59 -77.31
C THR A 2 10.88 -57.16 -76.00
N PHE A 3 11.70 -56.60 -75.09
CA PHE A 3 11.25 -56.02 -73.87
C PHE A 3 11.17 -54.48 -74.02
N THR A 4 9.94 -53.96 -73.96
CA THR A 4 9.65 -52.53 -73.94
C THR A 4 9.78 -51.95 -72.49
N ARG A 5 10.63 -50.95 -72.35
CA ARG A 5 10.76 -50.13 -71.08
C ARG A 5 9.67 -49.06 -71.10
N ARG A 6 8.78 -49.11 -70.12
CA ARG A 6 7.88 -48.00 -69.77
C ARG A 6 8.58 -47.05 -68.81
N ALA A 7 8.77 -45.79 -69.23
CA ALA A 7 9.24 -44.70 -68.36
C ALA A 7 8.06 -44.18 -67.54
N ALA A 8 8.17 -44.20 -66.21
CA ALA A 8 7.23 -43.56 -65.29
C ALA A 8 7.74 -42.15 -65.00
N LEU A 9 7.01 -41.14 -65.47
CA LEU A 9 7.22 -39.73 -65.05
C LEU A 9 6.59 -39.52 -63.70
N GLY A 10 7.45 -39.34 -62.68
CA GLY A 10 7.03 -38.90 -61.34
C GLY A 10 6.82 -37.39 -61.30
N VAL A 11 5.58 -36.98 -61.12
CA VAL A 11 5.23 -35.55 -60.82
C VAL A 11 5.60 -35.24 -59.35
N VAL A 12 6.65 -34.47 -59.14
CA VAL A 12 6.99 -33.92 -57.82
C VAL A 12 6.09 -32.71 -57.58
N ALA A 13 5.07 -32.89 -56.74
CA ALA A 13 4.25 -31.79 -56.26
C ALA A 13 5.06 -30.98 -55.22
N ALA A 14 5.52 -29.79 -55.59
CA ALA A 14 6.14 -28.84 -54.68
C ALA A 14 5.04 -28.22 -53.77
N ALA A 15 4.96 -28.65 -52.50
CA ALA A 15 4.15 -27.99 -51.50
C ALA A 15 4.77 -26.63 -51.13
N PRO A 16 3.99 -25.55 -51.08
CA PRO A 16 4.52 -24.26 -50.66
C PRO A 16 4.89 -24.33 -49.20
N VAL A 17 6.18 -24.24 -48.88
CA VAL A 17 6.69 -24.03 -47.51
C VAL A 17 6.31 -22.61 -47.12
N VAL A 18 5.19 -22.47 -46.41
CA VAL A 18 4.84 -21.22 -45.74
C VAL A 18 5.82 -21.04 -44.58
N LEU A 19 6.91 -20.29 -44.83
CA LEU A 19 7.76 -19.78 -43.75
C LEU A 19 6.89 -18.86 -42.86
N ARG A 20 6.32 -19.41 -41.79
CA ARG A 20 5.86 -18.59 -40.66
C ARG A 20 7.11 -17.87 -40.14
N ARG A 21 7.30 -16.61 -40.53
CA ARG A 21 8.17 -15.71 -39.78
C ARG A 21 7.72 -15.77 -38.33
N ALA A 22 8.50 -16.43 -37.48
CA ALA A 22 8.41 -16.22 -36.05
C ALA A 22 8.66 -14.74 -35.85
N LEU A 23 7.59 -13.97 -35.66
CA LEU A 23 7.72 -12.58 -35.18
C LEU A 23 8.46 -12.70 -33.86
N ALA A 24 9.70 -12.21 -33.80
CA ALA A 24 10.44 -12.11 -32.56
C ALA A 24 9.52 -11.39 -31.58
N GLN A 25 9.24 -12.00 -30.42
CA GLN A 25 8.49 -11.32 -29.38
C GLN A 25 9.27 -10.05 -29.06
N PRO A 26 8.61 -8.89 -29.02
CA PRO A 26 9.29 -7.65 -28.68
C PRO A 26 9.89 -7.79 -27.28
N ASP A 27 11.12 -7.26 -27.10
CA ASP A 27 11.82 -7.30 -25.83
C ASP A 27 10.93 -6.73 -24.72
N ALA A 28 10.85 -7.44 -23.59
CA ALA A 28 10.06 -7.02 -22.45
C ALA A 28 10.55 -5.67 -21.90
N ILE A 29 9.62 -4.85 -21.40
CA ILE A 29 9.93 -3.63 -20.66
C ILE A 29 10.25 -4.03 -19.22
N PRO A 30 11.52 -3.87 -18.75
CA PRO A 30 11.84 -4.14 -17.36
C PRO A 30 11.34 -3.00 -16.47
N ILE A 31 10.65 -3.35 -15.39
CA ILE A 31 10.16 -2.46 -14.34
C ILE A 31 10.74 -2.94 -13.01
N GLY A 32 11.36 -2.04 -12.25
CA GLY A 32 11.85 -2.31 -10.91
C GLY A 32 10.69 -2.43 -9.92
N ALA A 33 10.72 -3.45 -9.07
CA ALA A 33 9.77 -3.65 -7.97
C ALA A 33 10.56 -3.65 -6.67
N LEU A 34 10.64 -2.50 -6.00
CA LEU A 34 11.41 -2.32 -4.78
C LEU A 34 10.51 -2.45 -3.56
N TYR A 35 10.67 -3.52 -2.78
CA TYR A 35 9.91 -3.80 -1.57
C TYR A 35 10.79 -4.44 -0.50
N PRO A 36 10.44 -4.31 0.79
CA PRO A 36 11.04 -5.15 1.82
C PRO A 36 10.40 -6.55 1.73
N LEU A 37 11.12 -7.50 1.12
CA LEU A 37 10.70 -8.89 0.97
C LEU A 37 11.34 -9.80 2.01
N SER A 38 12.26 -9.25 2.82
CA SER A 38 12.91 -9.90 3.96
C SER A 38 12.86 -9.03 5.22
N GLY A 39 13.23 -9.61 6.37
CA GLY A 39 13.26 -8.89 7.65
C GLY A 39 11.89 -8.62 8.26
N ALA A 40 11.84 -7.68 9.21
CA ALA A 40 10.64 -7.37 10.01
C ALA A 40 9.48 -6.78 9.21
N LEU A 41 9.74 -6.23 8.03
CA LEU A 41 8.74 -5.59 7.16
C LEU A 41 8.21 -6.53 6.06
N ALA A 42 8.69 -7.77 5.99
CA ALA A 42 8.49 -8.67 4.85
C ALA A 42 7.03 -9.05 4.59
N LEU A 43 6.22 -9.28 5.63
CA LEU A 43 4.83 -9.72 5.42
C LEU A 43 4.00 -8.67 4.68
N LEU A 44 4.14 -7.40 5.06
CA LEU A 44 3.44 -6.31 4.40
C LEU A 44 4.10 -5.95 3.06
N GLY A 45 5.40 -6.16 2.93
CA GLY A 45 6.14 -6.00 1.68
C GLY A 45 5.72 -7.04 0.63
N ASP A 46 5.63 -8.31 1.01
CA ASP A 46 5.13 -9.38 0.14
C ASP A 46 3.67 -9.13 -0.28
N GLU A 47 2.81 -8.73 0.67
CA GLU A 47 1.43 -8.39 0.39
C GLU A 47 1.31 -7.23 -0.63
N SER A 48 2.12 -6.18 -0.44
CA SER A 48 2.17 -5.03 -1.35
C SER A 48 2.69 -5.43 -2.73
N PHE A 49 3.78 -6.23 -2.77
CA PHE A 49 4.36 -6.72 -4.02
C PHE A 49 3.37 -7.56 -4.83
N ARG A 50 2.57 -8.43 -4.19
CA ARG A 50 1.54 -9.24 -4.86
C ARG A 50 0.51 -8.39 -5.59
N GLY A 51 0.15 -7.23 -5.05
CA GLY A 51 -0.71 -6.28 -5.73
C GLY A 51 -0.11 -5.74 -7.03
N LEU A 52 1.16 -5.34 -7.01
CA LEU A 52 1.90 -4.93 -8.20
C LEU A 52 2.02 -6.08 -9.22
N GLU A 53 2.35 -7.29 -8.75
CA GLU A 53 2.51 -8.48 -9.62
C GLU A 53 1.21 -8.79 -10.37
N LEU A 54 0.05 -8.80 -9.69
CA LEU A 54 -1.26 -8.97 -10.32
C LEU A 54 -1.56 -7.88 -11.35
N ALA A 55 -1.27 -6.62 -11.06
CA ALA A 55 -1.49 -5.51 -12.00
C ALA A 55 -0.65 -5.67 -13.28
N VAL A 56 0.57 -6.17 -13.15
CA VAL A 56 1.46 -6.45 -14.29
C VAL A 56 0.98 -7.68 -15.07
N GLU A 57 0.54 -8.74 -14.39
CA GLU A 57 -0.04 -9.92 -15.04
C GLU A 57 -1.27 -9.54 -15.88
N ASP A 58 -2.18 -8.74 -15.33
CA ASP A 58 -3.34 -8.22 -16.04
C ASP A 58 -2.96 -7.35 -17.25
N ARG A 59 -1.96 -6.48 -17.09
CA ARG A 59 -1.45 -5.66 -18.19
C ARG A 59 -0.88 -6.53 -19.30
N ASN A 60 -0.13 -7.56 -18.96
CA ASN A 60 0.45 -8.50 -19.93
C ASN A 60 -0.63 -9.32 -20.65
N ALA A 61 -1.65 -9.77 -19.93
CA ALA A 61 -2.80 -10.46 -20.52
C ALA A 61 -3.59 -9.57 -21.49
N ALA A 62 -3.61 -8.25 -21.24
CA ALA A 62 -4.23 -7.25 -22.12
C ALA A 62 -3.33 -6.77 -23.29
N GLY A 63 -2.21 -7.45 -23.57
CA GLY A 63 -1.32 -7.13 -24.69
C GLY A 63 -0.07 -6.35 -24.31
N GLY A 64 0.24 -6.24 -23.01
CA GLY A 64 1.44 -5.60 -22.49
C GLY A 64 1.37 -4.09 -22.40
N LEU A 65 2.51 -3.46 -22.26
CA LEU A 65 2.70 -2.02 -22.17
C LEU A 65 3.39 -1.53 -23.44
N LEU A 66 2.80 -0.58 -24.14
CA LEU A 66 3.29 -0.09 -25.46
C LEU A 66 3.51 -1.23 -26.47
N GLY A 67 2.66 -2.28 -26.44
CA GLY A 67 2.76 -3.46 -27.29
C GLY A 67 3.89 -4.43 -26.93
N ARG A 68 4.48 -4.31 -25.76
CA ARG A 68 5.59 -5.12 -25.23
C ARG A 68 5.22 -5.75 -23.89
N PRO A 69 5.61 -7.00 -23.59
CA PRO A 69 5.45 -7.56 -22.25
C PRO A 69 6.17 -6.72 -21.19
N VAL A 70 5.62 -6.67 -19.99
CA VAL A 70 6.28 -6.08 -18.80
C VAL A 70 6.95 -7.21 -18.02
N ARG A 71 8.22 -7.02 -17.63
CA ARG A 71 8.97 -7.91 -16.74
C ARG A 71 9.29 -7.18 -15.44
N LEU A 72 8.92 -7.77 -14.31
CA LEU A 72 9.30 -7.25 -13.00
C LEU A 72 10.72 -7.70 -12.64
N ALA A 73 11.58 -6.74 -12.28
CA ALA A 73 12.87 -6.96 -11.66
C ALA A 73 12.72 -6.65 -10.15
N LYS A 74 12.81 -7.69 -9.31
CA LYS A 74 12.63 -7.56 -7.85
C LYS A 74 13.87 -6.97 -7.20
N GLY A 75 13.67 -6.01 -6.31
CA GLY A 75 14.64 -5.48 -5.37
C GLY A 75 14.14 -5.68 -3.96
N ASP A 76 14.94 -6.31 -3.11
CA ASP A 76 14.65 -6.52 -1.69
C ASP A 76 15.44 -5.51 -0.85
N ALA A 77 14.74 -4.71 -0.06
CA ALA A 77 15.37 -3.74 0.83
C ALA A 77 14.58 -3.59 2.12
N PHE A 78 15.19 -3.90 3.26
CA PHE A 78 14.57 -3.75 4.57
C PHE A 78 15.12 -2.57 5.39
N ASP A 79 16.15 -1.88 4.88
CA ASP A 79 16.68 -0.64 5.44
C ASP A 79 17.03 0.38 4.34
N PRO A 80 17.23 1.68 4.70
CA PRO A 80 17.50 2.74 3.72
C PRO A 80 18.78 2.53 2.91
N ASN A 81 19.85 1.94 3.47
CA ASN A 81 21.10 1.72 2.77
C ASN A 81 20.92 0.64 1.69
N GLN A 82 20.22 -0.43 2.03
CA GLN A 82 19.86 -1.46 1.05
C GLN A 82 18.94 -0.91 -0.04
N ALA A 83 17.97 -0.04 0.30
CA ALA A 83 17.12 0.60 -0.69
C ALA A 83 17.92 1.39 -1.73
N VAL A 84 18.96 2.11 -1.29
CA VAL A 84 19.91 2.80 -2.19
C VAL A 84 20.70 1.80 -3.06
N GLY A 85 21.19 0.71 -2.47
CA GLY A 85 21.95 -0.32 -3.20
C GLY A 85 21.09 -1.02 -4.25
N GLU A 86 19.89 -1.47 -3.84
CA GLU A 86 18.97 -2.20 -4.73
C GLU A 86 18.43 -1.33 -5.86
N VAL A 87 18.08 -0.06 -5.60
CA VAL A 87 17.61 0.82 -6.67
C VAL A 87 18.69 1.08 -7.70
N ARG A 88 19.97 1.21 -7.29
CA ARG A 88 21.10 1.28 -8.23
C ARG A 88 21.23 0.01 -9.05
N ARG A 89 21.18 -1.17 -8.42
CA ARG A 89 21.22 -2.45 -9.13
C ARG A 89 20.07 -2.57 -10.15
N LEU A 90 18.86 -2.16 -9.78
CA LEU A 90 17.71 -2.15 -10.69
C LEU A 90 17.93 -1.25 -11.91
N MET A 91 18.53 -0.07 -11.71
CA MET A 91 18.81 0.86 -12.81
C MET A 91 20.02 0.41 -13.67
N ASP A 92 21.12 0.02 -13.03
CA ASP A 92 22.41 -0.18 -13.73
C ASP A 92 22.53 -1.58 -14.33
N ALA A 93 22.01 -2.63 -13.64
CA ALA A 93 22.12 -4.01 -14.08
C ALA A 93 20.85 -4.54 -14.78
N GLU A 94 19.66 -4.16 -14.29
CA GLU A 94 18.40 -4.59 -14.87
C GLU A 94 17.84 -3.62 -15.91
N HIS A 95 18.41 -2.41 -16.01
CA HIS A 95 18.03 -1.34 -16.94
C HIS A 95 16.54 -1.03 -16.91
N VAL A 96 15.97 -0.93 -15.70
CA VAL A 96 14.54 -0.71 -15.52
C VAL A 96 14.10 0.65 -16.06
N ALA A 97 12.95 0.67 -16.74
CA ALA A 97 12.37 1.89 -17.29
C ALA A 97 11.75 2.80 -16.21
N ALA A 98 11.35 2.22 -15.08
CA ALA A 98 10.80 2.91 -13.92
C ALA A 98 10.92 1.99 -12.70
N VAL A 99 10.83 2.56 -11.50
CA VAL A 99 10.75 1.82 -10.23
C VAL A 99 9.35 1.97 -9.64
N PHE A 100 8.76 0.88 -9.18
CA PHE A 100 7.48 0.79 -8.46
C PHE A 100 7.72 0.26 -7.05
N GLY A 101 6.94 0.73 -6.11
CA GLY A 101 7.02 0.38 -4.69
C GLY A 101 7.35 1.66 -3.91
N THR A 102 7.52 1.67 -2.65
CA THR A 102 7.59 0.57 -1.70
C THR A 102 6.25 0.41 -0.93
N TYR A 103 6.28 0.47 0.38
CA TYR A 103 5.21 0.87 1.29
C TYR A 103 5.80 1.54 2.55
N ALA A 104 7.10 1.45 2.71
CA ALA A 104 7.81 1.93 3.89
C ALA A 104 8.47 3.29 3.62
N GLY A 105 8.08 4.31 4.38
CA GLY A 105 8.53 5.68 4.22
C GLY A 105 10.05 5.85 4.16
N PRO A 106 10.85 5.30 5.10
CA PRO A 106 12.30 5.41 5.06
C PRO A 106 12.94 4.83 3.80
N LEU A 107 12.39 3.74 3.25
CA LEU A 107 12.93 3.08 2.05
C LEU A 107 12.72 3.92 0.80
N VAL A 108 11.47 4.35 0.54
CA VAL A 108 11.18 5.22 -0.60
C VAL A 108 11.93 6.55 -0.49
N PHE A 109 12.04 7.10 0.72
CA PHE A 109 12.75 8.37 0.94
C PHE A 109 14.21 8.29 0.50
N ALA A 110 14.90 7.19 0.79
CA ALA A 110 16.28 6.94 0.38
C ALA A 110 16.39 6.58 -1.12
N ALA A 111 15.59 5.62 -1.59
CA ALA A 111 15.64 5.12 -2.97
C ALA A 111 15.28 6.20 -4.00
N SER A 112 14.24 7.01 -3.73
CA SER A 112 13.79 8.03 -4.68
C SER A 112 14.78 9.20 -4.84
N GLN A 113 15.66 9.45 -3.87
CA GLN A 113 16.78 10.38 -4.06
C GLN A 113 17.70 9.93 -5.19
N VAL A 114 17.98 8.64 -5.26
CA VAL A 114 18.87 8.05 -6.27
C VAL A 114 18.19 8.06 -7.65
N THR A 115 16.92 7.65 -7.73
CA THR A 115 16.18 7.64 -8.99
C THR A 115 15.97 9.05 -9.56
N GLU A 116 15.70 10.04 -8.69
CA GLU A 116 15.55 11.44 -9.12
C GLU A 116 16.81 11.97 -9.78
N LEU A 117 17.98 11.74 -9.14
CA LEU A 117 19.28 12.15 -9.70
C LEU A 117 19.60 11.48 -11.05
N ALA A 118 19.18 10.22 -11.22
CA ALA A 118 19.33 9.49 -12.47
C ALA A 118 18.26 9.87 -13.52
N GLY A 119 17.21 10.56 -13.12
CA GLY A 119 16.05 10.86 -13.96
C GLY A 119 15.20 9.62 -14.28
N THR A 120 15.23 8.59 -13.42
CA THR A 120 14.41 7.39 -13.54
C THR A 120 13.10 7.62 -12.81
N PRO A 121 11.92 7.48 -13.46
CA PRO A 121 10.63 7.66 -12.80
C PRO A 121 10.42 6.68 -11.64
N TYR A 122 9.91 7.19 -10.51
CA TYR A 122 9.56 6.39 -9.34
C TYR A 122 8.06 6.52 -9.06
N PHE A 123 7.37 5.38 -9.01
CA PHE A 123 5.95 5.28 -8.73
C PHE A 123 5.71 4.64 -7.37
N GLU A 124 5.45 5.48 -6.35
CA GLU A 124 5.20 5.03 -4.98
C GLU A 124 3.74 4.60 -4.82
N LEU A 125 3.54 3.40 -4.25
CA LEU A 125 2.24 2.75 -4.19
C LEU A 125 1.65 2.63 -2.77
N GLY A 126 2.48 2.77 -1.71
CA GLY A 126 2.03 2.47 -0.35
C GLY A 126 2.66 3.28 0.78
N ALA A 127 3.75 4.01 0.56
CA ALA A 127 4.37 4.82 1.61
C ALA A 127 3.64 6.15 1.79
N ILE A 128 3.06 6.37 2.96
CA ILE A 128 2.15 7.50 3.22
C ILE A 128 2.84 8.79 3.70
N ALA A 129 4.07 8.75 4.23
CA ALA A 129 4.73 9.92 4.82
C ALA A 129 4.75 11.13 3.87
N ASP A 130 4.22 12.29 4.30
CA ASP A 130 4.07 13.50 3.48
C ASP A 130 5.41 13.97 2.89
N PRO A 131 6.55 13.97 3.65
CA PRO A 131 7.83 14.42 3.12
C PRO A 131 8.32 13.63 1.88
N VAL A 132 7.75 12.47 1.58
CA VAL A 132 8.12 11.69 0.38
C VAL A 132 7.95 12.51 -0.88
N THR A 133 6.83 13.21 -1.05
CA THR A 133 6.51 14.04 -2.22
C THR A 133 6.80 15.53 -2.02
N GLU A 134 7.29 15.96 -0.85
CA GLU A 134 7.51 17.39 -0.53
C GLU A 134 8.94 17.90 -0.81
N ARG A 135 9.78 17.06 -1.41
CA ARG A 135 11.20 17.39 -1.69
C ARG A 135 11.42 18.12 -3.02
N GLY A 136 10.35 18.43 -3.77
CA GLY A 136 10.45 19.08 -5.06
C GLY A 136 10.98 18.18 -6.19
N PHE A 137 10.89 16.85 -6.03
CA PHE A 137 11.28 15.90 -7.06
C PHE A 137 10.34 15.95 -8.26
N LYS A 138 10.89 15.77 -9.46
CA LYS A 138 10.15 15.86 -10.72
C LYS A 138 9.61 14.51 -11.17
N TYR A 139 10.30 13.43 -10.82
CA TYR A 139 10.04 12.09 -11.35
C TYR A 139 9.57 11.09 -10.28
N LEU A 140 9.18 11.58 -9.12
CA LEU A 140 8.53 10.81 -8.07
C LEU A 140 7.02 11.10 -8.06
N PHE A 141 6.20 10.05 -8.14
CA PHE A 141 4.74 10.13 -8.14
C PHE A 141 4.17 9.14 -7.15
N ARG A 142 3.16 9.55 -6.37
CA ARG A 142 2.54 8.69 -5.37
C ARG A 142 1.03 8.55 -5.60
N SER A 143 0.55 7.30 -5.70
CA SER A 143 -0.86 6.99 -5.93
C SER A 143 -1.70 6.95 -4.66
N CYS A 144 -1.12 6.57 -3.52
CA CYS A 144 -1.82 6.35 -2.26
C CYS A 144 -2.06 7.64 -1.44
N PRO A 145 -2.93 7.60 -0.41
CA PRO A 145 -3.13 8.69 0.53
C PRO A 145 -1.87 9.07 1.31
N VAL A 146 -1.91 10.24 1.94
CA VAL A 146 -0.81 10.83 2.73
C VAL A 146 -1.03 10.65 4.23
N ALA A 147 0.06 10.69 5.02
CA ALA A 147 0.03 10.52 6.48
C ALA A 147 -0.82 11.60 7.19
N SER A 148 -0.85 12.81 6.66
CA SER A 148 -1.75 13.86 7.15
C SER A 148 -3.21 13.41 7.13
N ALA A 149 -3.68 12.78 6.05
CA ALA A 149 -5.05 12.27 5.98
C ALA A 149 -5.30 11.13 6.98
N PHE A 150 -4.32 10.26 7.23
CA PHE A 150 -4.42 9.22 8.27
C PHE A 150 -4.47 9.82 9.67
N GLY A 151 -3.56 10.73 9.97
CA GLY A 151 -3.50 11.41 11.28
C GLY A 151 -4.80 12.13 11.61
N LEU A 152 -5.35 12.89 10.65
CA LEU A 152 -6.64 13.55 10.83
C LEU A 152 -7.76 12.54 11.05
N LEU A 153 -7.88 11.51 10.20
CA LEU A 153 -8.94 10.51 10.31
C LEU A 153 -8.95 9.78 11.64
N THR A 154 -7.77 9.44 12.20
CA THR A 154 -7.69 8.78 13.51
C THR A 154 -8.23 9.66 14.64
N VAL A 155 -7.93 10.96 14.62
CA VAL A 155 -8.41 11.92 15.63
C VAL A 155 -9.90 12.21 15.43
N ASP A 156 -10.33 12.43 14.18
CA ASP A 156 -11.74 12.69 13.83
C ASP A 156 -12.61 11.46 14.17
N ALA A 157 -12.11 10.23 14.02
CA ALA A 157 -12.80 9.03 14.47
C ALA A 157 -13.10 9.04 15.99
N VAL A 158 -12.21 9.58 16.81
CA VAL A 158 -12.45 9.74 18.25
C VAL A 158 -13.46 10.85 18.50
N ASN A 159 -13.24 12.03 17.88
CA ASN A 159 -14.06 13.23 18.11
C ASN A 159 -15.48 13.09 17.59
N ASP A 160 -15.66 12.63 16.35
CA ASP A 160 -16.92 12.70 15.60
C ASP A 160 -17.70 11.39 15.63
N ALA A 161 -17.06 10.25 15.95
CA ALA A 161 -17.71 8.96 15.93
C ALA A 161 -17.72 8.29 17.32
N LEU A 162 -16.58 8.06 17.96
CA LEU A 162 -16.53 7.33 19.23
C LEU A 162 -17.10 8.12 20.40
N ALA A 163 -16.75 9.38 20.58
CA ALA A 163 -17.23 10.20 21.71
C ALA A 163 -18.75 10.34 21.70
N PRO A 164 -19.43 10.60 20.55
CA PRO A 164 -20.90 10.56 20.47
C PRO A 164 -21.50 9.19 20.81
N LEU A 165 -20.92 8.10 20.32
CA LEU A 165 -21.37 6.74 20.64
C LEU A 165 -21.22 6.39 22.12
N TRP A 166 -20.24 6.98 22.79
CA TRP A 166 -20.03 6.85 24.23
C TRP A 166 -20.87 7.81 25.07
N GLY A 167 -21.52 8.79 24.43
CA GLY A 167 -22.30 9.82 25.12
C GLY A 167 -21.44 10.76 26.00
N VAL A 168 -20.19 11.03 25.58
CA VAL A 168 -19.25 11.88 26.34
C VAL A 168 -18.76 13.07 25.49
N ASP A 169 -18.36 14.13 26.17
CA ASP A 169 -17.62 15.24 25.53
C ASP A 169 -16.25 14.72 25.11
N PRO A 170 -15.84 14.82 23.83
CA PRO A 170 -14.55 14.36 23.37
C PRO A 170 -13.38 15.02 24.10
N LYS A 171 -13.55 16.26 24.61
CA LYS A 171 -12.55 16.97 25.42
C LYS A 171 -12.33 16.36 26.80
N SER A 172 -13.28 15.58 27.30
CA SER A 172 -13.14 14.87 28.57
C SER A 172 -12.29 13.60 28.46
N LEU A 173 -12.08 13.09 27.24
CA LEU A 173 -11.28 11.90 26.98
C LEU A 173 -9.79 12.21 27.10
N LYS A 174 -9.05 11.31 27.75
CA LYS A 174 -7.59 11.34 27.83
C LYS A 174 -6.99 10.57 26.65
N LEU A 175 -6.47 11.30 25.67
CA LEU A 175 -5.85 10.71 24.50
C LEU A 175 -4.35 10.54 24.71
N ALA A 176 -3.80 9.44 24.25
CA ALA A 176 -2.36 9.24 24.13
C ALA A 176 -1.99 8.98 22.67
N ILE A 177 -0.88 9.57 22.24
CA ILE A 177 -0.28 9.31 20.93
C ILE A 177 0.95 8.44 21.17
N LEU A 178 1.02 7.29 20.51
CA LEU A 178 2.12 6.34 20.59
C LEU A 178 2.60 5.98 19.17
N HIS A 179 3.90 6.13 18.91
CA HIS A 179 4.40 5.92 17.54
C HIS A 179 5.84 5.42 17.50
N GLU A 180 6.20 4.72 16.41
CA GLU A 180 7.60 4.43 16.10
C GLU A 180 8.34 5.74 15.75
N ASP A 181 9.66 5.79 15.94
CA ASP A 181 10.47 7.01 15.86
C ASP A 181 11.06 7.30 14.47
N ALA A 182 10.69 6.54 13.43
CA ALA A 182 11.11 6.80 12.07
C ALA A 182 10.09 7.66 11.29
N LEU A 183 10.35 7.89 10.02
CA LEU A 183 9.62 8.84 9.18
C LEU A 183 8.10 8.63 9.17
N TYR A 184 7.63 7.38 9.16
CA TYR A 184 6.20 7.06 9.15
C TYR A 184 5.50 7.49 10.43
N GLY A 185 5.96 6.99 11.58
CA GLY A 185 5.34 7.28 12.88
C GLY A 185 5.44 8.75 13.26
N VAL A 186 6.61 9.37 13.04
CA VAL A 186 6.82 10.80 13.32
C VAL A 186 5.89 11.68 12.49
N THR A 187 5.68 11.34 11.21
CA THR A 187 4.81 12.14 10.33
C THR A 187 3.34 12.02 10.76
N VAL A 188 2.84 10.80 10.97
CA VAL A 188 1.45 10.58 11.40
C VAL A 188 1.18 11.23 12.75
N SER A 189 2.04 10.99 13.75
CA SER A 189 1.88 11.54 15.11
C SER A 189 1.91 13.07 15.16
N GLY A 190 2.71 13.69 14.28
CA GLY A 190 2.74 15.14 14.12
C GLY A 190 1.38 15.71 13.71
N PHE A 191 0.71 15.08 12.74
CA PHE A 191 -0.64 15.47 12.31
C PHE A 191 -1.71 15.14 13.35
N GLN A 192 -1.60 14.00 14.04
CA GLN A 192 -2.48 13.67 15.17
C GLN A 192 -2.40 14.74 16.27
N ALA A 193 -1.18 15.10 16.68
CA ALA A 193 -0.97 16.12 17.72
C ALA A 193 -1.48 17.51 17.29
N ALA A 194 -1.28 17.88 16.03
CA ALA A 194 -1.81 19.12 15.47
C ALA A 194 -3.34 19.13 15.51
N ARG A 195 -3.98 18.07 15.01
CA ARG A 195 -5.44 17.95 14.97
C ARG A 195 -6.06 17.96 16.37
N CYS A 196 -5.44 17.26 17.32
CA CYS A 196 -5.88 17.30 18.73
C CYS A 196 -5.84 18.73 19.29
N ARG A 197 -4.77 19.49 19.01
CA ARG A 197 -4.69 20.91 19.43
C ARG A 197 -5.79 21.76 18.80
N ASP A 198 -6.02 21.62 17.50
CA ASP A 198 -7.04 22.38 16.78
C ASP A 198 -8.44 22.15 17.32
N LEU A 199 -8.75 20.92 17.76
CA LEU A 199 -10.03 20.54 18.35
C LEU A 199 -10.09 20.78 19.89
N GLY A 200 -8.97 21.13 20.52
CA GLY A 200 -8.87 21.30 21.98
C GLY A 200 -9.04 20.00 22.77
N LEU A 201 -8.62 18.85 22.17
CA LEU A 201 -8.66 17.55 22.82
C LEU A 201 -7.53 17.40 23.83
N ASN A 202 -7.76 16.62 24.89
CA ASN A 202 -6.84 16.42 26.00
C ASN A 202 -5.82 15.30 25.69
N VAL A 203 -4.63 15.65 25.17
CA VAL A 203 -3.53 14.72 24.96
C VAL A 203 -2.70 14.62 26.25
N VAL A 204 -2.77 13.49 26.93
CA VAL A 204 -2.08 13.24 28.21
C VAL A 204 -0.67 12.69 28.02
N GLU A 205 -0.39 12.01 26.90
CA GLU A 205 0.93 11.48 26.54
C GLU A 205 1.16 11.55 25.03
N ASN A 206 2.39 11.86 24.64
CA ASN A 206 2.87 11.71 23.26
C ASN A 206 4.24 11.04 23.31
N LEU A 207 4.27 9.74 22.97
CA LEU A 207 5.42 8.86 23.20
C LEU A 207 5.91 8.27 21.89
N SER A 208 7.23 8.30 21.71
CA SER A 208 7.89 7.54 20.66
C SER A 208 8.66 6.35 21.23
N TYR A 209 8.88 5.35 20.40
CA TYR A 209 9.74 4.19 20.67
C TYR A 209 10.57 3.85 19.42
N GLY A 210 11.76 3.27 19.64
CA GLY A 210 12.65 2.87 18.54
C GLY A 210 12.13 1.64 17.80
N ALA A 211 12.32 1.61 16.48
CA ALA A 211 11.89 0.50 15.62
C ALA A 211 12.50 -0.87 16.00
N ALA A 212 13.62 -0.87 16.75
CA ALA A 212 14.27 -2.09 17.25
C ALA A 212 13.90 -2.42 18.70
N THR A 213 12.88 -1.73 19.28
CA THR A 213 12.49 -1.98 20.67
C THR A 213 11.98 -3.41 20.85
N VAL A 214 12.37 -4.04 21.96
CA VAL A 214 11.94 -5.40 22.34
C VAL A 214 11.13 -5.41 23.63
N ASP A 215 11.01 -4.25 24.26
CA ASP A 215 10.26 -4.05 25.51
C ASP A 215 9.52 -2.71 25.50
N MET A 216 8.21 -2.74 25.71
CA MET A 216 7.34 -1.56 25.82
C MET A 216 6.72 -1.44 27.24
N SER A 217 7.25 -2.15 28.25
CA SER A 217 6.69 -2.13 29.61
C SER A 217 6.65 -0.72 30.20
N SER A 218 7.71 0.07 30.02
CA SER A 218 7.76 1.46 30.46
C SER A 218 6.75 2.36 29.75
N VAL A 219 6.54 2.13 28.44
CA VAL A 219 5.53 2.83 27.62
C VAL A 219 4.13 2.53 28.16
N VAL A 220 3.79 1.24 28.30
CA VAL A 220 2.47 0.81 28.81
C VAL A 220 2.23 1.33 30.22
N GLN A 221 3.26 1.31 31.11
CA GLN A 221 3.17 1.87 32.45
C GLN A 221 2.87 3.37 32.43
N ARG A 222 3.49 4.14 31.55
CA ARG A 222 3.21 5.58 31.40
C ARG A 222 1.78 5.84 30.92
N LEU A 223 1.31 5.13 29.90
CA LEU A 223 -0.05 5.23 29.39
C LEU A 223 -1.09 4.91 30.48
N ARG A 224 -0.85 3.83 31.25
CA ARG A 224 -1.67 3.45 32.38
C ARG A 224 -1.69 4.52 33.49
N SER A 225 -0.52 5.05 33.85
CA SER A 225 -0.39 6.07 34.90
C SER A 225 -1.03 7.41 34.53
N ALA A 226 -0.99 7.77 33.23
CA ALA A 226 -1.68 8.93 32.68
C ALA A 226 -3.21 8.73 32.61
N GLY A 227 -3.68 7.49 32.75
CA GLY A 227 -5.08 7.12 32.64
C GLY A 227 -5.62 7.32 31.23
N ALA A 228 -4.83 6.94 30.21
CA ALA A 228 -5.22 7.09 28.81
C ALA A 228 -6.49 6.29 28.50
N ASP A 229 -7.53 6.98 28.01
CA ASP A 229 -8.78 6.38 27.55
C ASP A 229 -8.64 5.84 26.13
N VAL A 230 -7.97 6.59 25.25
CA VAL A 230 -7.76 6.23 23.85
C VAL A 230 -6.28 6.31 23.51
N VAL A 231 -5.77 5.30 22.82
CA VAL A 231 -4.41 5.29 22.28
C VAL A 231 -4.46 5.37 20.75
N LEU A 232 -3.90 6.44 20.19
CA LEU A 232 -3.64 6.60 18.77
C LEU A 232 -2.27 5.97 18.50
N HIS A 233 -2.23 4.78 17.88
CA HIS A 233 -0.99 4.02 17.73
C HIS A 233 -0.55 3.91 16.29
N THR A 234 0.71 4.30 16.02
CA THR A 234 1.35 4.17 14.70
C THR A 234 2.60 3.31 14.81
N GLY A 235 2.60 2.14 14.17
CA GLY A 235 3.72 1.20 14.22
C GLY A 235 3.59 0.07 13.22
N TYR A 236 4.67 -0.71 13.09
CA TYR A 236 4.71 -1.89 12.25
C TYR A 236 4.26 -3.14 13.02
N GLN A 237 4.25 -4.29 12.35
CA GLN A 237 3.68 -5.52 12.92
C GLN A 237 4.28 -5.90 14.28
N ASN A 238 5.61 -5.94 14.37
CA ASN A 238 6.29 -6.35 15.61
C ASN A 238 5.98 -5.41 16.76
N ASP A 239 5.85 -4.13 16.47
CA ASP A 239 5.54 -3.09 17.47
C ASP A 239 4.13 -3.30 18.03
N VAL A 240 3.15 -3.53 17.14
CA VAL A 240 1.76 -3.80 17.51
C VAL A 240 1.69 -5.06 18.36
N LEU A 241 2.32 -6.15 17.94
CA LEU A 241 2.36 -7.41 18.70
C LEU A 241 3.00 -7.22 20.07
N LEU A 242 4.10 -6.48 20.15
CA LEU A 242 4.79 -6.19 21.40
C LEU A 242 3.91 -5.35 22.33
N PHE A 243 3.26 -4.31 21.81
CA PHE A 243 2.37 -3.44 22.57
C PHE A 243 1.21 -4.24 23.18
N PHE A 244 0.50 -5.04 22.41
CA PHE A 244 -0.58 -5.89 22.90
C PHE A 244 -0.10 -6.90 23.93
N ARG A 245 1.04 -7.53 23.72
CA ARG A 245 1.65 -8.47 24.68
C ARG A 245 1.94 -7.79 26.02
N GLN A 246 2.52 -6.59 26.00
CA GLN A 246 2.85 -5.85 27.22
C GLN A 246 1.59 -5.36 27.96
N MET A 247 0.56 -4.89 27.23
CA MET A 247 -0.73 -4.53 27.83
C MET A 247 -1.35 -5.73 28.57
N ARG A 248 -1.37 -6.91 27.92
CA ARG A 248 -1.87 -8.15 28.54
C ARG A 248 -1.09 -8.54 29.80
N GLN A 249 0.24 -8.51 29.74
CA GLN A 249 1.11 -8.82 30.89
C GLN A 249 0.89 -7.88 32.08
N MET A 250 0.58 -6.62 31.80
CA MET A 250 0.35 -5.60 32.84
C MET A 250 -1.11 -5.51 33.29
N GLY A 251 -2.01 -6.32 32.72
CA GLY A 251 -3.44 -6.30 33.04
C GLY A 251 -4.09 -4.95 32.79
N TRP A 252 -3.68 -4.24 31.73
CA TRP A 252 -4.21 -2.93 31.38
C TRP A 252 -4.60 -2.88 29.91
N LYS A 253 -5.72 -2.24 29.61
CA LYS A 253 -6.12 -1.86 28.24
C LYS A 253 -6.81 -0.50 28.26
N PRO A 254 -6.65 0.33 27.19
CA PRO A 254 -7.42 1.55 27.05
C PRO A 254 -8.88 1.22 26.67
N ARG A 255 -9.72 2.23 26.66
CA ARG A 255 -11.10 2.11 26.15
C ARG A 255 -11.15 1.83 24.66
N MET A 256 -10.16 2.38 23.90
CA MET A 256 -10.02 2.13 22.46
C MET A 256 -8.55 2.28 22.02
N ILE A 257 -8.15 1.49 21.02
CA ILE A 257 -6.97 1.72 20.21
C ILE A 257 -7.41 2.10 18.80
N VAL A 258 -6.83 3.19 18.27
CA VAL A 258 -7.02 3.61 16.87
C VAL A 258 -5.67 3.55 16.16
N GLY A 259 -5.51 2.56 15.29
CA GLY A 259 -4.34 2.38 14.46
C GLY A 259 -4.31 3.35 13.27
N ALA A 260 -3.15 3.53 12.68
CA ALA A 260 -2.94 4.35 11.49
C ALA A 260 -2.26 3.56 10.35
N GLY A 261 -2.82 2.43 9.97
CA GLY A 261 -2.24 1.52 8.97
C GLY A 261 -1.16 0.61 9.54
N GLY A 262 -0.16 0.28 8.74
CA GLY A 262 1.02 -0.49 9.16
C GLY A 262 0.69 -1.86 9.73
N GLY A 263 1.18 -2.14 10.94
CA GLY A 263 0.97 -3.43 11.62
C GLY A 263 -0.47 -3.72 11.99
N HIS A 264 -1.32 -2.67 12.13
CA HIS A 264 -2.75 -2.81 12.42
C HIS A 264 -3.56 -3.31 11.21
N SER A 265 -2.98 -3.28 10.01
CA SER A 265 -3.62 -3.67 8.75
C SER A 265 -3.59 -5.17 8.47
N LEU A 266 -2.69 -5.92 9.14
CA LEU A 266 -2.40 -7.31 8.79
C LEU A 266 -3.32 -8.29 9.52
N GLN A 267 -3.92 -9.22 8.77
CA GLN A 267 -4.65 -10.37 9.30
C GLN A 267 -3.78 -11.23 10.22
N ASP A 268 -2.49 -11.36 9.89
CA ASP A 268 -1.50 -12.08 10.70
C ASP A 268 -1.34 -11.46 12.09
N THR A 269 -1.32 -10.12 12.18
CA THR A 269 -1.27 -9.39 13.46
C THR A 269 -2.53 -9.67 14.28
N ALA A 270 -3.72 -9.51 13.69
CA ALA A 270 -4.97 -9.77 14.38
C ALA A 270 -5.08 -11.22 14.85
N SER A 271 -4.65 -12.18 14.03
CA SER A 271 -4.64 -13.60 14.40
C SER A 271 -3.71 -13.87 15.59
N ALA A 272 -2.53 -13.23 15.63
CA ALA A 272 -1.57 -13.39 16.72
C ALA A 272 -2.00 -12.68 18.03
N VAL A 273 -2.66 -11.53 17.91
CA VAL A 273 -3.25 -10.81 19.06
C VAL A 273 -4.48 -11.54 19.61
N GLY A 274 -5.29 -12.13 18.72
CA GLY A 274 -6.50 -12.87 19.09
C GLY A 274 -7.66 -11.95 19.49
N ALA A 275 -8.44 -12.37 20.48
CA ALA A 275 -9.66 -11.67 20.91
C ALA A 275 -9.42 -10.22 21.40
N ASP A 276 -8.21 -9.90 21.87
CA ASP A 276 -7.86 -8.54 22.29
C ASP A 276 -7.85 -7.53 21.13
N CYS A 277 -7.82 -8.00 19.87
CA CYS A 277 -7.89 -7.15 18.67
C CYS A 277 -9.34 -6.74 18.31
N GLU A 278 -10.35 -7.47 18.84
CA GLU A 278 -11.75 -7.23 18.49
C GLU A 278 -12.17 -5.80 18.83
N GLY A 279 -12.82 -5.13 17.89
CA GLY A 279 -13.27 -3.75 18.03
C GLY A 279 -12.19 -2.67 17.84
N MET A 280 -10.89 -3.03 17.69
CA MET A 280 -9.84 -2.05 17.40
C MET A 280 -10.12 -1.32 16.09
N LEU A 281 -9.97 0.00 16.09
CA LEU A 281 -10.10 0.83 14.89
C LEU A 281 -8.75 0.97 14.19
N ASN A 282 -8.81 1.18 12.87
CA ASN A 282 -7.63 1.45 12.05
C ASN A 282 -7.99 2.39 10.89
N ALA A 283 -7.35 3.54 10.80
CA ALA A 283 -7.35 4.34 9.59
C ALA A 283 -6.42 3.66 8.58
N ASP A 284 -6.93 3.30 7.39
CA ASP A 284 -6.17 2.47 6.47
C ASP A 284 -6.51 2.73 5.00
N PHE A 285 -5.78 2.10 4.10
CA PHE A 285 -6.18 1.94 2.72
C PHE A 285 -7.48 1.16 2.64
N THR A 286 -8.20 1.29 1.53
CA THR A 286 -9.39 0.48 1.25
C THR A 286 -9.10 -1.00 1.46
N GLN A 287 -9.92 -1.66 2.28
CA GLN A 287 -9.87 -3.09 2.51
C GLN A 287 -10.83 -3.82 1.57
N PHE A 288 -10.73 -5.16 1.50
CA PHE A 288 -11.62 -5.94 0.64
C PHE A 288 -13.06 -6.04 1.20
N ALA A 289 -13.23 -5.91 2.51
CA ALA A 289 -14.56 -5.78 3.13
C ALA A 289 -15.04 -4.33 3.06
N VAL A 290 -15.43 -3.91 1.87
CA VAL A 290 -15.90 -2.58 1.48
C VAL A 290 -17.16 -2.69 0.64
N ASN A 291 -18.02 -1.67 0.67
CA ASN A 291 -19.16 -1.59 -0.25
C ASN A 291 -18.65 -1.45 -1.69
N GLU A 292 -19.07 -2.37 -2.57
CA GLU A 292 -18.64 -2.42 -3.98
C GLU A 292 -18.92 -1.12 -4.73
N ALA A 293 -19.99 -0.39 -4.41
CA ALA A 293 -20.30 0.90 -5.02
C ALA A 293 -19.22 1.98 -4.72
N ALA A 294 -18.53 1.85 -3.59
CA ALA A 294 -17.47 2.78 -3.19
C ALA A 294 -16.08 2.40 -3.73
N ALA A 295 -15.85 1.10 -4.00
CA ALA A 295 -14.60 0.58 -4.53
C ALA A 295 -14.87 -0.46 -5.64
N PRO A 296 -15.34 -0.02 -6.82
CA PRO A 296 -15.72 -0.91 -7.91
C PRO A 296 -14.55 -1.78 -8.38
N GLY A 297 -14.73 -3.10 -8.33
CA GLY A 297 -13.71 -4.07 -8.71
C GLY A 297 -12.78 -4.53 -7.57
N ALA A 298 -12.97 -4.07 -6.33
CA ALA A 298 -12.19 -4.55 -5.19
C ALA A 298 -12.36 -6.07 -4.99
N HIS A 299 -13.58 -6.59 -5.12
CA HIS A 299 -13.87 -8.01 -5.01
C HIS A 299 -13.32 -8.83 -6.18
N ASP A 300 -13.25 -8.26 -7.39
CA ASP A 300 -12.60 -8.92 -8.53
C ASP A 300 -11.10 -9.08 -8.31
N VAL A 301 -10.45 -8.05 -7.74
CA VAL A 301 -9.03 -8.11 -7.34
C VAL A 301 -8.82 -9.17 -6.26
N GLN A 302 -9.72 -9.27 -5.28
CA GLN A 302 -9.66 -10.31 -4.26
C GLN A 302 -9.76 -11.70 -4.89
N ALA A 303 -10.70 -11.92 -5.77
CA ALA A 303 -10.88 -13.20 -6.46
C ALA A 303 -9.66 -13.58 -7.31
N ALA A 304 -9.07 -12.60 -8.02
CA ALA A 304 -7.84 -12.79 -8.78
C ALA A 304 -6.65 -13.14 -7.85
N TYR A 305 -6.53 -12.47 -6.71
CA TYR A 305 -5.51 -12.75 -5.70
C TYR A 305 -5.66 -14.18 -5.15
N GLU A 306 -6.86 -14.56 -4.71
CA GLU A 306 -7.13 -15.91 -4.18
C GLU A 306 -6.85 -16.99 -5.22
N LYS A 307 -7.23 -16.78 -6.47
CA LYS A 307 -6.94 -17.69 -7.59
C LYS A 307 -5.44 -17.83 -7.82
N ARG A 308 -4.68 -16.73 -7.74
CA ARG A 308 -3.25 -16.70 -8.04
C ARG A 308 -2.39 -17.28 -6.93
N TYR A 309 -2.74 -16.98 -5.67
CA TYR A 309 -1.89 -17.31 -4.51
C TYR A 309 -2.46 -18.41 -3.60
N GLY A 310 -3.70 -18.85 -3.82
CA GLY A 310 -4.35 -19.90 -3.02
C GLY A 310 -4.71 -19.48 -1.60
N THR A 311 -4.61 -18.19 -1.27
CA THR A 311 -4.90 -17.63 0.05
C THR A 311 -5.65 -16.30 -0.10
N LYS A 312 -6.39 -15.91 0.95
CA LYS A 312 -6.96 -14.56 1.01
C LYS A 312 -5.86 -13.50 1.15
N PRO A 313 -6.10 -12.27 0.67
CA PRO A 313 -5.22 -11.14 0.97
C PRO A 313 -5.06 -10.92 2.47
N ARG A 314 -3.86 -10.53 2.90
CA ARG A 314 -3.53 -10.25 4.31
C ARG A 314 -4.01 -8.87 4.75
N SER A 315 -4.13 -7.94 3.79
CA SER A 315 -4.58 -6.56 4.02
C SER A 315 -4.94 -5.86 2.71
N GLY A 316 -5.51 -4.66 2.79
CA GLY A 316 -5.77 -3.80 1.64
C GLY A 316 -4.52 -3.23 0.96
N HIS A 317 -3.31 -3.54 1.44
CA HIS A 317 -2.08 -3.10 0.79
C HIS A 317 -1.92 -3.73 -0.60
N SER A 318 -2.32 -4.98 -0.81
CA SER A 318 -2.35 -5.57 -2.15
C SER A 318 -3.34 -4.85 -3.07
N LEU A 319 -4.53 -4.47 -2.58
CA LEU A 319 -5.50 -3.69 -3.35
C LEU A 319 -4.97 -2.30 -3.71
N ALA A 320 -4.36 -1.59 -2.76
CA ALA A 320 -3.76 -0.27 -2.97
C ALA A 320 -2.64 -0.31 -4.01
N ASN A 321 -1.73 -1.30 -3.89
CA ASN A 321 -0.63 -1.49 -4.83
C ASN A 321 -1.12 -1.93 -6.22
N TYR A 322 -2.13 -2.80 -6.31
CA TYR A 322 -2.76 -3.15 -7.57
C TYR A 322 -3.38 -1.92 -8.24
N ALA A 323 -4.20 -1.15 -7.51
CA ALA A 323 -4.87 0.02 -8.05
C ALA A 323 -3.88 1.11 -8.49
N GLY A 324 -2.85 1.38 -7.68
CA GLY A 324 -1.80 2.34 -8.00
C GLY A 324 -0.95 1.90 -9.19
N ALA A 325 -0.58 0.63 -9.25
CA ALA A 325 0.19 0.08 -10.37
C ALA A 325 -0.61 0.12 -11.67
N ARG A 326 -1.88 -0.29 -11.66
CA ARG A 326 -2.78 -0.19 -12.83
C ARG A 326 -2.88 1.25 -13.31
N LEU A 327 -3.09 2.19 -12.40
CA LEU A 327 -3.15 3.62 -12.70
C LEU A 327 -1.89 4.11 -13.43
N PHE A 328 -0.69 3.80 -12.91
CA PHE A 328 0.55 4.25 -13.53
C PHE A 328 0.88 3.50 -14.84
N LEU A 329 0.58 2.22 -14.94
CA LEU A 329 0.70 1.49 -16.21
C LEU A 329 -0.23 2.07 -17.28
N ASP A 330 -1.45 2.49 -16.93
CA ASP A 330 -2.37 3.18 -17.84
C ASP A 330 -1.87 4.58 -18.22
N VAL A 331 -1.25 5.31 -17.28
CA VAL A 331 -0.58 6.59 -17.57
C VAL A 331 0.56 6.41 -18.57
N ILE A 332 1.43 5.41 -18.37
CA ILE A 332 2.53 5.11 -19.31
C ILE A 332 1.98 4.73 -20.68
N GLN A 333 0.94 3.90 -20.74
CA GLN A 333 0.29 3.54 -21.98
C GLN A 333 -0.27 4.75 -22.73
N ARG A 334 -0.93 5.66 -22.02
CA ARG A 334 -1.49 6.91 -22.56
C ARG A 334 -0.40 7.88 -23.01
N ALA A 335 0.74 7.95 -22.30
CA ALA A 335 1.90 8.75 -22.70
C ALA A 335 2.53 8.27 -24.01
N GLY A 336 2.31 7.01 -24.40
CA GLY A 336 2.89 6.39 -25.60
C GLY A 336 4.42 6.32 -25.58
N SER A 337 5.05 6.45 -24.39
CA SER A 337 6.49 6.62 -24.24
C SER A 337 6.96 6.22 -22.85
N LEU A 338 8.25 5.85 -22.76
CA LEU A 338 8.98 5.68 -21.50
C LEU A 338 9.86 6.91 -21.15
N ASP A 339 9.79 7.96 -21.96
CA ASP A 339 10.50 9.22 -21.68
C ASP A 339 9.94 9.86 -20.41
N LYS A 340 10.84 10.23 -19.48
CA LYS A 340 10.48 10.72 -18.15
C LYS A 340 9.64 12.01 -18.16
N ASP A 341 9.91 12.92 -19.11
CA ASP A 341 9.20 14.21 -19.18
C ASP A 341 7.80 14.03 -19.77
N LYS A 342 7.64 13.11 -20.73
CA LYS A 342 6.34 12.71 -21.25
C LYS A 342 5.53 11.97 -20.19
N LEU A 343 6.18 11.11 -19.39
CA LEU A 343 5.52 10.43 -18.27
C LEU A 343 5.05 11.43 -17.22
N ARG A 344 5.91 12.38 -16.82
CA ARG A 344 5.51 13.46 -15.92
C ARG A 344 4.31 14.24 -16.46
N ALA A 345 4.34 14.67 -17.71
CA ALA A 345 3.23 15.39 -18.33
C ALA A 345 1.93 14.56 -18.31
N ALA A 346 2.00 13.27 -18.61
CA ALA A 346 0.84 12.37 -18.59
C ALA A 346 0.30 12.12 -17.17
N VAL A 347 1.19 12.02 -16.15
CA VAL A 347 0.77 11.94 -14.74
C VAL A 347 0.01 13.20 -14.32
N LEU A 348 0.59 14.38 -14.55
CA LEU A 348 -0.01 15.65 -14.15
C LEU A 348 -1.32 15.97 -14.90
N ALA A 349 -1.48 15.46 -16.12
CA ALA A 349 -2.71 15.57 -16.89
C ALA A 349 -3.80 14.55 -16.48
N THR A 350 -3.50 13.67 -15.52
CA THR A 350 -4.48 12.66 -15.06
C THR A 350 -5.55 13.32 -14.20
N ASP A 351 -6.82 13.12 -14.57
CA ASP A 351 -7.99 13.61 -13.84
C ASP A 351 -9.10 12.55 -13.89
N LEU A 352 -9.08 11.62 -12.92
CA LEU A 352 -10.05 10.54 -12.78
C LEU A 352 -10.92 10.77 -11.53
N PRO A 353 -12.26 10.63 -11.63
CA PRO A 353 -13.15 10.82 -10.48
C PRO A 353 -12.93 9.78 -9.39
N SER A 354 -13.43 10.04 -8.17
CA SER A 354 -13.52 9.02 -7.11
C SER A 354 -14.33 7.83 -7.62
N GLY A 355 -13.94 6.62 -7.22
CA GLY A 355 -14.50 5.37 -7.72
C GLY A 355 -13.86 4.84 -9.02
N ALA A 356 -12.93 5.57 -9.64
CA ALA A 356 -12.33 5.16 -10.91
C ALA A 356 -11.26 4.05 -10.79
N THR A 357 -10.77 3.78 -9.58
CA THR A 357 -9.81 2.70 -9.32
C THR A 357 -10.43 1.61 -8.45
N ALA A 358 -9.88 0.40 -8.49
CA ALA A 358 -10.34 -0.71 -7.64
C ALA A 358 -10.27 -0.40 -6.13
N ALA A 359 -9.41 0.51 -5.70
CA ALA A 359 -9.37 1.00 -4.32
C ALA A 359 -10.44 2.07 -4.02
N GLY A 360 -11.31 2.41 -4.96
CA GLY A 360 -12.32 3.46 -4.81
C GLY A 360 -11.75 4.88 -4.92
N TRP A 361 -10.45 5.03 -5.12
CA TRP A 361 -9.81 6.34 -5.29
C TRP A 361 -10.03 6.89 -6.69
N GLY A 362 -10.09 8.22 -6.80
CA GLY A 362 -9.81 8.91 -8.04
C GLY A 362 -8.30 9.12 -8.22
N ALA A 363 -7.93 9.84 -9.27
CA ALA A 363 -6.54 10.25 -9.48
C ALA A 363 -6.48 11.67 -10.03
N LYS A 364 -5.83 12.56 -9.29
CA LYS A 364 -5.44 13.89 -9.72
C LYS A 364 -4.15 14.27 -9.01
N PHE A 365 -3.12 14.49 -9.80
CA PHE A 365 -1.79 14.75 -9.25
C PHE A 365 -1.54 16.26 -9.17
N ASP A 366 -0.99 16.69 -8.05
CA ASP A 366 -0.44 18.03 -7.90
C ASP A 366 0.97 18.12 -8.52
N GLU A 367 1.55 19.31 -8.51
CA GLU A 367 2.90 19.55 -9.07
C GLU A 367 4.01 18.78 -8.34
N LYS A 368 3.77 18.36 -7.10
CA LYS A 368 4.68 17.52 -6.28
C LYS A 368 4.59 16.04 -6.63
N GLY A 369 3.67 15.64 -7.54
CA GLY A 369 3.44 14.25 -7.91
C GLY A 369 2.57 13.46 -6.92
N GLN A 370 1.85 14.15 -6.02
CA GLN A 370 0.91 13.52 -5.08
C GLN A 370 -0.48 13.37 -5.68
N ASN A 371 -1.06 12.17 -5.59
CA ASN A 371 -2.49 11.98 -5.87
C ASN A 371 -3.34 12.60 -4.75
N THR A 372 -4.04 13.68 -5.06
CA THR A 372 -4.87 14.42 -4.10
C THR A 372 -6.26 13.82 -3.90
N ARG A 373 -6.65 12.81 -4.71
CA ARG A 373 -7.96 12.13 -4.61
C ARG A 373 -7.91 10.79 -3.90
N ALA A 374 -6.75 10.31 -3.52
CA ALA A 374 -6.63 9.14 -2.67
C ALA A 374 -6.90 9.52 -1.22
N LYS A 375 -7.75 8.76 -0.54
CA LYS A 375 -8.11 8.98 0.86
C LYS A 375 -8.14 7.66 1.63
N PRO A 376 -7.73 7.66 2.92
CA PRO A 376 -7.91 6.50 3.78
C PRO A 376 -9.38 6.35 4.18
N MET A 377 -9.74 5.16 4.65
CA MET A 377 -11.03 4.86 5.25
C MET A 377 -10.81 4.42 6.71
N LEU A 378 -11.86 4.45 7.52
CA LEU A 378 -11.83 3.90 8.87
C LEU A 378 -12.32 2.46 8.85
N MET A 379 -11.49 1.58 9.37
CA MET A 379 -11.75 0.16 9.51
C MET A 379 -11.95 -0.19 10.98
N GLN A 380 -12.64 -1.30 11.22
CA GLN A 380 -12.72 -1.91 12.55
C GLN A 380 -12.54 -3.43 12.44
N TRP A 381 -11.79 -4.01 13.35
CA TRP A 381 -11.71 -5.46 13.50
C TRP A 381 -12.99 -6.00 14.12
N GLN A 382 -13.75 -6.78 13.35
CA GLN A 382 -15.03 -7.35 13.76
C GLN A 382 -15.11 -8.81 13.33
N GLY A 383 -15.29 -9.72 14.29
CA GLY A 383 -15.36 -11.15 14.01
C GLY A 383 -14.08 -11.70 13.37
N GLY A 384 -12.92 -11.16 13.77
CA GLY A 384 -11.62 -11.57 13.26
C GLY A 384 -11.26 -11.06 11.86
N SER A 385 -12.05 -10.14 11.28
CA SER A 385 -11.81 -9.52 9.98
C SER A 385 -11.84 -8.01 10.08
N GLN A 386 -11.03 -7.32 9.28
CA GLN A 386 -11.05 -5.87 9.18
C GLN A 386 -12.14 -5.44 8.19
N VAL A 387 -13.17 -4.73 8.70
CA VAL A 387 -14.31 -4.26 7.91
C VAL A 387 -14.37 -2.75 7.85
N THR A 388 -14.78 -2.18 6.72
CA THR A 388 -14.96 -0.75 6.55
C THR A 388 -16.19 -0.28 7.36
N VAL A 389 -15.99 0.76 8.19
CA VAL A 389 -17.04 1.37 9.02
C VAL A 389 -17.29 2.84 8.69
N LEU A 390 -16.30 3.55 8.11
CA LEU A 390 -16.46 4.92 7.59
C LEU A 390 -15.59 5.11 6.32
N PRO A 391 -16.00 5.96 5.38
CA PRO A 391 -17.25 6.72 5.37
C PRO A 391 -18.48 5.79 5.21
N GLU A 392 -19.65 6.25 5.61
CA GLU A 392 -20.89 5.45 5.59
C GLU A 392 -21.19 4.84 4.21
N ALA A 393 -20.93 5.58 3.14
CA ALA A 393 -21.13 5.10 1.76
C ALA A 393 -20.23 3.90 1.39
N ALA A 394 -19.10 3.73 2.06
CA ALA A 394 -18.16 2.61 1.84
C ALA A 394 -18.34 1.50 2.89
N ALA A 395 -19.09 1.76 3.96
CA ALA A 395 -19.22 0.86 5.09
C ALA A 395 -19.99 -0.41 4.74
N VAL A 396 -19.52 -1.53 5.28
CA VAL A 396 -20.21 -2.84 5.25
C VAL A 396 -20.67 -3.27 6.65
N SER A 397 -20.29 -2.51 7.68
CA SER A 397 -20.71 -2.73 9.06
C SER A 397 -20.79 -1.41 9.81
N LYS A 398 -21.53 -1.40 10.90
CA LYS A 398 -21.59 -0.24 11.82
C LYS A 398 -20.39 -0.25 12.76
N LEU A 399 -19.89 0.96 13.06
CA LEU A 399 -18.89 1.16 14.09
C LEU A 399 -19.44 0.72 15.45
N ARG A 400 -18.65 -0.08 16.19
CA ARG A 400 -18.95 -0.55 17.55
C ARG A 400 -18.11 0.22 18.56
N PRO A 401 -18.69 0.68 19.69
CA PRO A 401 -17.95 1.49 20.66
C PRO A 401 -17.11 0.66 21.64
N THR A 402 -16.99 -0.65 21.47
CA THR A 402 -16.29 -1.59 22.37
C THR A 402 -14.99 -2.07 21.76
N PHE A 403 -13.97 -2.26 22.60
CA PHE A 403 -12.63 -2.73 22.25
C PHE A 403 -12.16 -3.84 23.20
N GLY A 404 -11.66 -4.93 22.64
CA GLY A 404 -11.23 -6.13 23.33
C GLY A 404 -12.43 -6.97 23.82
N ALA A 405 -12.23 -8.28 23.90
CA ALA A 405 -13.24 -9.20 24.45
C ALA A 405 -13.32 -9.12 25.96
#